data_bb8f0f83b79d31244849c050857c8cee
#
_entry.id   bb8f0f83b79d31244849c050857c8cee
#
_cell.length_a   1.000
_cell.length_b   1.000
_cell.length_c   1.000
_cell.angle_alpha   90.00
_cell.angle_beta   90.00
_cell.angle_gamma   90.00
#
_symmetry.space_group_name_H-M   'P 1'
#
loop_
_entity.id
_entity.type
_entity.pdbx_description
1 polymer ?
#
loop_
_entity_poly.entity_id
_entity_poly.type
_entity_poly.pdbx_seq_one_letter_code
_entity_poly.pdbx_strand_id
1 'polypeptide(L)' 'MGVYAITGASSGIGAKTKELLLQKGHEVINIDLKDGDICVNLATPEGRQTAVDKLHELHPEGLDGMICNAGVSGA' A
#
# COMPACT_ATOMS: atom_id res chain seq x y z
N MET A 1 3.19 13.91 -10.85
CA MET A 1 2.44 12.65 -10.62
C MET A 1 3.39 11.58 -10.11
N GLY A 2 3.03 10.91 -9.05
CA GLY A 2 3.88 9.91 -8.46
C GLY A 2 3.15 8.59 -8.23
N VAL A 3 3.90 7.58 -7.79
CA VAL A 3 3.36 6.27 -7.44
C VAL A 3 3.63 6.01 -5.96
N TYR A 4 2.58 5.73 -5.22
CA TYR A 4 2.65 5.52 -3.77
C TYR A 4 2.03 4.18 -3.40
N ALA A 5 2.64 3.48 -2.47
CA ALA A 5 2.07 2.27 -1.89
C ALA A 5 1.60 2.59 -0.48
N ILE A 6 0.40 2.12 -0.12
CA ILE A 6 -0.16 2.33 1.21
C ILE A 6 -0.54 0.97 1.78
N THR A 7 -0.13 0.70 3.01
CA THR A 7 -0.59 -0.48 3.72
C THR A 7 -1.81 -0.10 4.55
N GLY A 8 -2.86 -0.93 4.50
CA GLY A 8 -4.07 -0.69 5.28
C GLY A 8 -4.94 0.44 4.78
N ALA A 9 -5.01 0.64 3.46
CA ALA A 9 -5.78 1.73 2.86
C ALA A 9 -7.27 1.40 2.69
N SER A 10 -7.72 0.24 3.14
CA SER A 10 -9.12 -0.14 2.98
C SER A 10 -10.04 0.47 4.03
N SER A 11 -9.49 1.11 5.05
CA SER A 11 -10.32 1.72 6.10
C SER A 11 -9.57 2.81 6.84
N GLY A 12 -10.32 3.69 7.51
CA GLY A 12 -9.78 4.69 8.43
C GLY A 12 -8.88 5.71 7.76
N ILE A 13 -7.78 6.02 8.43
CA ILE A 13 -6.82 7.03 7.99
C ILE A 13 -6.18 6.65 6.65
N GLY A 14 -5.93 5.35 6.46
CA GLY A 14 -5.36 4.87 5.20
C GLY A 14 -6.24 5.14 4.01
N ALA A 15 -7.55 4.89 4.14
CA ALA A 15 -8.51 5.16 3.07
C ALA A 15 -8.56 6.63 2.73
N LYS A 16 -8.51 7.50 3.74
CA LYS A 16 -8.52 8.95 3.53
C LYS A 16 -7.25 9.42 2.84
N THR A 17 -6.12 8.88 3.24
CA THR A 17 -4.84 9.21 2.62
C THR A 17 -4.82 8.80 1.15
N LYS A 18 -5.32 7.60 0.86
CA LYS A 18 -5.42 7.11 -0.52
C LYS A 18 -6.26 8.06 -1.36
N GLU A 19 -7.42 8.47 -0.84
CA GLU A 19 -8.31 9.38 -1.54
C GLU A 19 -7.62 10.70 -1.88
N LEU A 20 -6.91 11.28 -0.91
CA LEU A 20 -6.20 12.54 -1.13
C LEU A 20 -5.11 12.41 -2.20
N LEU A 21 -4.37 11.31 -2.19
CA LEU A 21 -3.34 11.09 -3.21
C LEU A 21 -3.94 10.94 -4.60
N LEU A 22 -5.04 10.22 -4.71
CA LEU A 22 -5.73 10.06 -5.98
C LEU A 22 -6.26 11.40 -6.51
N GLN A 23 -6.76 12.25 -5.63
CA GLN A 23 -7.24 13.57 -6.01
C GLN A 23 -6.12 14.45 -6.57
N LYS A 24 -4.90 14.23 -6.12
CA LYS A 24 -3.73 14.97 -6.58
C LYS A 24 -3.12 14.38 -7.85
N GLY A 25 -3.73 13.35 -8.41
CA GLY A 25 -3.27 12.74 -9.65
C GLY A 25 -2.19 11.71 -9.49
N HIS A 26 -1.96 11.23 -8.27
CA HIS A 26 -0.98 10.16 -8.02
C HIS A 26 -1.60 8.79 -8.20
N GLU A 27 -0.77 7.80 -8.52
CA GLU A 27 -1.20 6.42 -8.50
C GLU A 27 -0.99 5.85 -7.10
N VAL A 28 -1.95 5.07 -6.62
CA VAL A 28 -1.89 4.48 -5.28
C VAL A 28 -2.10 2.98 -5.37
N ILE A 29 -1.18 2.23 -4.74
CA ILE A 29 -1.28 0.77 -4.64
C ILE A 29 -1.61 0.45 -3.20
N ASN A 30 -2.76 -0.18 -2.97
CA ASN A 30 -3.18 -0.58 -1.64
C ASN A 30 -2.70 -1.99 -1.33
N ILE A 31 -1.95 -2.15 -0.24
CA ILE A 31 -1.49 -3.45 0.25
C ILE A 31 -2.26 -3.75 1.51
N ASP A 32 -3.09 -4.79 1.48
CA ASP A 32 -3.93 -5.15 2.61
C ASP A 32 -4.09 -6.66 2.67
N LEU A 33 -4.67 -7.13 3.76
CA LEU A 33 -4.91 -8.57 3.95
C LEU A 33 -6.00 -9.08 3.01
N LYS A 34 -7.03 -8.27 2.74
CA LYS A 34 -8.18 -8.69 1.94
C LYS A 34 -8.47 -7.78 0.75
N ASP A 35 -8.77 -6.53 0.99
CA ASP A 35 -9.36 -5.64 -0.01
C ASP A 35 -8.33 -4.69 -0.61
N GLY A 36 -7.24 -5.24 -1.11
CA GLY A 36 -6.19 -4.41 -1.67
C GLY A 36 -5.80 -4.81 -3.08
N ASP A 37 -5.01 -3.98 -3.71
CA ASP A 37 -4.40 -4.30 -5.00
C ASP A 37 -3.40 -5.45 -4.84
N ILE A 38 -2.76 -5.49 -3.67
CA ILE A 38 -1.90 -6.59 -3.27
C ILE A 38 -2.45 -7.16 -1.96
N CYS A 39 -2.88 -8.41 -1.99
CA CYS A 39 -3.48 -9.06 -0.82
C CYS A 39 -2.46 -9.98 -0.19
N VAL A 40 -1.85 -9.54 0.90
CA VAL A 40 -0.84 -10.33 1.63
C VAL A 40 -0.96 -10.04 3.13
N ASN A 41 -0.43 -10.96 3.93
CA ASN A 41 -0.35 -10.77 5.38
C ASN A 41 1.00 -10.15 5.73
N LEU A 42 1.01 -8.85 6.00
CA LEU A 42 2.24 -8.13 6.30
C LEU A 42 2.80 -8.47 7.68
N ALA A 43 2.07 -9.21 8.49
CA ALA A 43 2.57 -9.67 9.79
C ALA A 43 3.60 -10.79 9.65
N THR A 44 3.67 -11.44 8.49
CA THR A 44 4.64 -12.52 8.25
C THR A 44 5.76 -12.05 7.33
N PRO A 45 6.98 -12.60 7.49
CA PRO A 45 8.08 -12.26 6.57
C PRO A 45 7.77 -12.63 5.12
N GLU A 46 7.07 -13.75 4.91
CA GLU A 46 6.67 -14.20 3.57
C GLU A 46 5.72 -13.20 2.92
N GLY A 47 4.75 -12.70 3.68
CA GLY A 47 3.80 -11.72 3.17
C GLY A 47 4.49 -10.43 2.79
N ARG A 48 5.42 -9.96 3.61
CA ARG A 48 6.19 -8.75 3.31
C ARG A 48 7.04 -8.92 2.05
N GLN A 49 7.68 -10.07 1.89
CA GLN A 49 8.48 -10.34 0.70
C GLN A 49 7.59 -10.40 -0.54
N THR A 50 6.43 -11.04 -0.43
CA THR A 50 5.48 -11.09 -1.53
C THR A 50 5.03 -9.69 -1.94
N ALA A 51 4.78 -8.81 -0.98
CA ALA A 51 4.39 -7.43 -1.27
C ALA A 51 5.50 -6.71 -2.04
N VAL A 52 6.75 -6.86 -1.61
CA VAL A 52 7.89 -6.24 -2.31
C VAL A 52 8.00 -6.76 -3.73
N ASP A 53 7.89 -8.07 -3.92
CA ASP A 53 8.00 -8.68 -5.24
C ASP A 53 6.89 -8.19 -6.17
N LYS A 54 5.68 -8.06 -5.66
CA LYS A 54 4.55 -7.57 -6.45
C LYS A 54 4.70 -6.10 -6.82
N LEU A 55 5.21 -5.29 -5.90
CA LEU A 55 5.49 -3.89 -6.19
C LEU A 55 6.55 -3.76 -7.28
N HIS A 56 7.57 -4.60 -7.25
CA HIS A 56 8.59 -4.62 -8.30
C HIS A 56 8.03 -5.01 -9.65
N GLU A 57 7.08 -5.93 -9.70
CA GLU A 57 6.42 -6.32 -10.94
C GLU A 57 5.60 -5.18 -11.53
N LEU A 58 4.88 -4.45 -10.67
CA LEU A 58 4.00 -3.36 -11.11
C LEU A 58 4.79 -2.12 -11.49
N HIS A 59 5.85 -1.83 -10.74
CA HIS A 59 6.65 -0.63 -10.93
C HIS A 59 8.15 -0.94 -10.78
N PRO A 60 8.76 -1.50 -11.85
CA PRO A 60 10.18 -1.87 -11.79
C PRO A 60 11.12 -0.68 -11.52
N GLU A 61 10.70 0.52 -11.91
CA GLU A 61 11.50 1.73 -11.68
C GLU A 61 11.41 2.25 -10.24
N GLY A 62 10.55 1.62 -9.41
CA GLY A 62 10.42 1.99 -8.01
C GLY A 62 9.21 2.86 -7.73
N LEU A 63 9.07 3.24 -6.46
CA LEU A 63 7.95 4.04 -5.97
C LEU A 63 8.46 5.42 -5.55
N ASP A 64 7.58 6.42 -5.61
CA ASP A 64 7.90 7.75 -5.09
C ASP A 64 7.75 7.81 -3.56
N GLY A 65 6.93 6.94 -2.99
CA GLY A 65 6.78 6.87 -1.56
C GLY A 65 6.01 5.66 -1.10
N MET A 66 6.09 5.38 0.19
CA MET A 66 5.36 4.29 0.81
C MET A 66 4.84 4.75 2.16
N ILE A 67 3.56 4.50 2.41
CA ILE A 67 2.89 4.91 3.64
C ILE A 67 2.44 3.66 4.38
N CYS A 68 2.99 3.45 5.58
CA CYS A 68 2.69 2.27 6.38
C CYS A 68 1.63 2.61 7.42
N ASN A 69 0.39 2.24 7.17
CA ASN A 69 -0.72 2.40 8.10
C ASN A 69 -1.07 1.11 8.82
N ALA A 70 -0.80 -0.03 8.19
CA ALA A 70 -1.10 -1.32 8.80
C ALA A 70 -0.28 -1.48 10.08
N GLY A 71 -0.93 -1.90 11.15
CA GLY A 71 -0.29 -2.08 12.44
C GLY A 71 -0.43 -0.89 13.37
N VAL A 72 -0.69 0.30 12.84
CA VAL A 72 -0.90 1.49 13.69
C VAL A 72 -2.23 1.37 14.44
N SER A 73 -3.24 0.93 13.75
CA SER A 73 -4.58 0.79 14.31
C SER A 73 -4.68 -0.34 15.33
N GLY A 74 -3.70 -1.22 15.38
CA GLY A 74 -3.70 -2.32 16.32
C GLY A 74 -3.21 -1.95 17.71
N ALA A 75 -2.76 -0.74 17.86
CA ALA A 75 -2.25 -0.27 19.13
C ALA A 75 -3.29 -0.25 20.23
#